data_442d00b4f3d4e099eab17f770d3db344
#
_entry.id   442d00b4f3d4e099eab17f770d3db344
#
_cell.length_a   1.000
_cell.length_b   1.000
_cell.length_c   1.000
_cell.angle_alpha   90.00
_cell.angle_beta   90.00
_cell.angle_gamma   90.00
#
_symmetry.space_group_name_H-M   'P 1'
#
loop_
_entity.id
_entity.type
_entity.pdbx_description
1 polymer ?
#
loop_
_entity_poly.entity_id
_entity_poly.type
_entity_poly.pdbx_seq_one_letter_code
_entity_poly.pdbx_strand_id
1 'polypeptide(L)'
;MRFRDLSLPDLAAALRQTGIFYRIGPFSIHLETALPELPPVLHRLYSDFSLLDSDGFADFHVRLVSPHGPRALWRSQVRFLIDDASHFAPFPREIALALLEWGLNWCVFKRAHQYLMIHAGVVEKNGHALIMPARPGSGKSTLCAALAYRGWRLLSDEFALVRPEDLTVVPFPRLIPLKNESIPVMRQRVPEQAMGPTLPRTRKGTVVHLCPPTDSIRRSGEVARAGQILFPTYTGGQPLRFEPLGKSQTFLRLTANSFNYEAIGLRGFETMSALAGHWPGAEFSYGDLDEAMEYLENLLPRAAPPAPSVADQGEVPAMPSR
;
A
#
# COMPACT_ATOMS: atom_id res chain seq x y z
N MET A 1 -15.21 0.71 15.10
CA MET A 1 -16.07 1.34 14.08
C MET A 1 -15.29 1.51 12.79
N ARG A 2 -15.90 1.49 11.61
CA ARG A 2 -15.28 1.65 10.29
C ARG A 2 -16.00 2.75 9.52
N PHE A 3 -15.40 3.22 8.42
CA PHE A 3 -16.05 4.25 7.57
C PHE A 3 -17.45 3.85 7.12
N ARG A 4 -17.70 2.59 6.76
CA ARG A 4 -19.03 2.09 6.36
C ARG A 4 -20.08 2.11 7.48
N ASP A 5 -19.68 2.16 8.73
CA ASP A 5 -20.57 2.14 9.89
C ASP A 5 -21.14 3.53 10.18
N LEU A 6 -20.58 4.60 9.60
CA LEU A 6 -21.11 5.96 9.64
C LEU A 6 -22.13 6.16 8.51
N SER A 7 -23.18 6.92 8.77
CA SER A 7 -23.97 7.44 7.66
C SER A 7 -23.17 8.48 6.85
N LEU A 8 -23.49 8.65 5.57
CA LEU A 8 -22.81 9.65 4.74
C LEU A 8 -22.96 11.08 5.29
N PRO A 9 -24.14 11.53 5.80
CA PRO A 9 -24.28 12.82 6.48
C PRO A 9 -23.38 12.95 7.72
N ASP A 10 -23.29 11.92 8.57
CA ASP A 10 -22.46 11.93 9.78
C ASP A 10 -20.98 12.01 9.43
N LEU A 11 -20.53 11.22 8.45
CA LEU A 11 -19.16 11.29 7.93
C LEU A 11 -18.84 12.70 7.41
N ALA A 12 -19.74 13.30 6.62
CA ALA A 12 -19.55 14.63 6.08
C ALA A 12 -19.52 15.71 7.16
N ALA A 13 -20.36 15.56 8.20
CA ALA A 13 -20.38 16.46 9.36
C ALA A 13 -19.08 16.34 10.17
N ALA A 14 -18.66 15.13 10.51
CA ALA A 14 -17.43 14.87 11.24
C ALA A 14 -16.21 15.44 10.52
N LEU A 15 -16.02 15.12 9.24
CA LEU A 15 -14.90 15.62 8.41
C LEU A 15 -14.81 17.15 8.41
N ARG A 16 -15.94 17.86 8.48
CA ARG A 16 -15.99 19.31 8.43
C ARG A 16 -15.80 19.99 9.78
N GLN A 17 -16.22 19.35 10.89
CA GLN A 17 -16.27 19.97 12.21
C GLN A 17 -15.06 19.61 13.06
N THR A 18 -14.86 18.33 13.30
CA THR A 18 -13.85 17.79 14.23
C THR A 18 -12.77 16.97 13.54
N GLY A 19 -12.94 16.71 12.24
CA GLY A 19 -12.14 15.72 11.55
C GLY A 19 -12.51 14.28 11.92
N ILE A 20 -11.87 13.32 11.28
CA ILE A 20 -11.97 11.91 11.61
C ILE A 20 -10.59 11.32 11.86
N PHE A 21 -10.49 10.47 12.87
CA PHE A 21 -9.30 9.71 13.16
C PHE A 21 -9.45 8.30 12.58
N TYR A 22 -8.48 7.84 11.82
CA TYR A 22 -8.51 6.50 11.23
C TYR A 22 -7.12 5.92 11.10
N ARG A 23 -7.03 4.60 10.90
CA ARG A 23 -5.77 3.87 10.83
C ARG A 23 -5.51 3.30 9.45
N ILE A 24 -4.26 3.45 8.99
CA ILE A 24 -3.74 2.73 7.82
C ILE A 24 -2.41 2.08 8.22
N GLY A 25 -2.40 0.75 8.30
CA GLY A 25 -1.23 0.01 8.77
C GLY A 25 -0.74 0.52 10.13
N PRO A 26 0.53 0.92 10.27
CA PRO A 26 1.08 1.38 11.54
C PRO A 26 0.72 2.83 11.89
N PHE A 27 0.12 3.58 10.98
CA PHE A 27 -0.10 5.01 11.14
C PHE A 27 -1.55 5.36 11.48
N SER A 28 -1.72 6.31 12.39
CA SER A 28 -2.95 6.99 12.71
C SER A 28 -3.02 8.35 12.00
N ILE A 29 -4.16 8.65 11.40
CA ILE A 29 -4.36 9.84 10.58
C ILE A 29 -5.58 10.59 11.09
N HIS A 30 -5.42 11.89 11.33
CA HIS A 30 -6.52 12.81 11.55
C HIS A 30 -6.76 13.57 10.25
N LEU A 31 -7.95 13.43 9.68
CA LEU A 31 -8.34 14.04 8.40
C LEU A 31 -9.48 15.02 8.59
N GLU A 32 -9.27 16.25 8.17
CA GLU A 32 -10.30 17.29 8.10
C GLU A 32 -10.50 17.75 6.65
N THR A 33 -11.77 17.95 6.28
CA THR A 33 -12.10 18.59 5.00
C THR A 33 -13.55 19.07 4.96
N ALA A 34 -13.76 20.22 4.31
CA ALA A 34 -15.08 20.72 3.97
C ALA A 34 -15.44 20.51 2.48
N LEU A 35 -14.64 19.75 1.74
CA LEU A 35 -14.86 19.45 0.32
C LEU A 35 -16.00 18.44 0.17
N PRO A 36 -17.17 18.81 -0.41
CA PRO A 36 -18.33 17.93 -0.44
C PRO A 36 -18.18 16.70 -1.35
N GLU A 37 -17.21 16.68 -2.26
CA GLU A 37 -16.90 15.55 -3.11
C GLU A 37 -16.15 14.41 -2.41
N LEU A 38 -15.46 14.69 -1.30
CA LEU A 38 -14.66 13.68 -0.61
C LEU A 38 -15.48 12.69 0.24
N PRO A 39 -16.47 13.11 1.05
CA PRO A 39 -17.20 12.16 1.91
C PRO A 39 -17.81 10.97 1.15
N PRO A 40 -18.48 11.10 -0.03
CA PRO A 40 -19.02 9.97 -0.75
C PRO A 40 -17.94 9.01 -1.25
N VAL A 41 -16.82 9.54 -1.69
CA VAL A 41 -15.70 8.72 -2.21
C VAL A 41 -14.98 8.00 -1.07
N LEU A 42 -14.75 8.69 0.06
CA LEU A 42 -14.14 8.08 1.25
C LEU A 42 -15.07 7.02 1.85
N HIS A 43 -16.36 7.29 1.99
CA HIS A 43 -17.32 6.32 2.50
C HIS A 43 -17.29 5.00 1.70
N ARG A 44 -17.12 5.08 0.37
CA ARG A 44 -17.04 3.93 -0.50
C ARG A 44 -15.67 3.26 -0.49
N LEU A 45 -14.59 4.01 -0.80
CA LEU A 45 -13.26 3.43 -1.01
C LEU A 45 -12.52 3.13 0.29
N TYR A 46 -12.86 3.81 1.38
CA TYR A 46 -12.29 3.60 2.70
C TYR A 46 -13.23 2.80 3.62
N SER A 47 -14.28 2.20 3.07
CA SER A 47 -15.34 1.52 3.82
C SER A 47 -14.84 0.54 4.89
N ASP A 48 -13.74 -0.17 4.62
CA ASP A 48 -13.16 -1.18 5.50
C ASP A 48 -12.14 -0.64 6.51
N PHE A 49 -11.66 0.60 6.33
CA PHE A 49 -10.68 1.18 7.24
C PHE A 49 -11.29 1.46 8.61
N SER A 50 -10.49 1.21 9.66
CA SER A 50 -10.92 1.40 11.04
C SER A 50 -10.84 2.86 11.44
N LEU A 51 -11.93 3.36 12.01
CA LEU A 51 -11.95 4.64 12.72
C LEU A 51 -11.37 4.46 14.13
N LEU A 52 -10.70 5.50 14.61
CA LEU A 52 -10.16 5.60 15.95
C LEU A 52 -11.01 6.57 16.77
N ASP A 53 -10.83 6.58 18.09
CA ASP A 53 -11.52 7.53 18.97
C ASP A 53 -11.01 8.96 18.73
N SER A 54 -11.89 9.94 18.89
CA SER A 54 -11.65 11.35 18.54
C SER A 54 -10.64 12.07 19.44
N ASP A 55 -10.29 11.50 20.58
CA ASP A 55 -9.29 11.99 21.55
C ASP A 55 -7.93 11.32 21.38
N GLY A 56 -7.79 10.50 20.34
CA GLY A 56 -6.59 9.74 20.05
C GLY A 56 -5.44 10.57 19.49
N PHE A 57 -4.22 10.06 19.66
CA PHE A 57 -3.03 10.56 18.98
C PHE A 57 -3.12 10.29 17.49
N ALA A 58 -2.70 11.24 16.64
CA ALA A 58 -2.50 11.04 15.21
C ALA A 58 -1.04 11.28 14.83
N ASP A 59 -0.47 10.33 14.07
CA ASP A 59 0.86 10.49 13.49
C ASP A 59 0.89 11.62 12.46
N PHE A 60 -0.25 11.83 11.79
CA PHE A 60 -0.41 12.86 10.75
C PHE A 60 -1.73 13.60 10.90
N HIS A 61 -1.66 14.94 11.09
CA HIS A 61 -2.80 15.83 11.00
C HIS A 61 -2.89 16.40 9.58
N VAL A 62 -3.91 16.01 8.84
CA VAL A 62 -4.07 16.30 7.41
C VAL A 62 -5.34 17.09 7.17
N ARG A 63 -5.23 18.18 6.41
CA ARG A 63 -6.38 18.98 5.99
C ARG A 63 -6.39 19.19 4.49
N LEU A 64 -7.57 18.99 3.88
CA LEU A 64 -7.80 19.41 2.51
C LEU A 64 -8.74 20.61 2.50
N VAL A 65 -8.25 21.75 2.04
CA VAL A 65 -8.97 23.01 2.09
C VAL A 65 -9.04 23.68 0.72
N SER A 66 -10.14 24.36 0.45
CA SER A 66 -10.22 25.28 -0.69
C SER A 66 -9.44 26.56 -0.36
N PRO A 67 -8.50 27.00 -1.21
CA PRO A 67 -7.84 28.28 -0.99
C PRO A 67 -8.85 29.43 -1.10
N HIS A 68 -8.68 30.43 -0.24
CA HIS A 68 -9.45 31.67 -0.31
C HIS A 68 -8.78 32.66 -1.27
N GLY A 69 -9.57 33.55 -1.89
CA GLY A 69 -9.07 34.65 -2.71
C GLY A 69 -9.74 34.74 -4.09
N PRO A 70 -9.47 35.81 -4.86
CA PRO A 70 -10.14 36.08 -6.15
C PRO A 70 -9.99 34.95 -7.18
N ARG A 71 -8.85 34.25 -7.17
CA ARG A 71 -8.61 33.09 -8.06
C ARG A 71 -9.54 31.92 -7.79
N ALA A 72 -10.06 31.74 -6.56
CA ALA A 72 -11.00 30.69 -6.23
C ALA A 72 -12.34 30.81 -6.98
N LEU A 73 -12.70 32.04 -7.41
CA LEU A 73 -13.91 32.31 -8.21
C LEU A 73 -13.79 31.80 -9.65
N TRP A 74 -12.57 31.68 -10.17
CA TRP A 74 -12.30 31.33 -11.58
C TRP A 74 -11.70 29.93 -11.77
N ARG A 75 -11.04 29.41 -10.75
CA ARG A 75 -10.45 28.05 -10.74
C ARG A 75 -10.64 27.42 -9.39
N SER A 76 -11.51 26.42 -9.34
CA SER A 76 -11.70 25.62 -8.13
C SER A 76 -10.43 24.81 -7.82
N GLN A 77 -9.79 25.09 -6.68
CA GLN A 77 -8.53 24.48 -6.27
C GLN A 77 -8.64 23.85 -4.88
N VAL A 78 -7.72 22.96 -4.59
CA VAL A 78 -7.53 22.33 -3.28
C VAL A 78 -6.07 22.43 -2.84
N ARG A 79 -5.83 22.63 -1.54
CA ARG A 79 -4.54 22.52 -0.88
C ARG A 79 -4.54 21.36 0.09
N PHE A 80 -3.41 20.71 0.17
CA PHE A 80 -3.10 19.70 1.18
C PHE A 80 -2.23 20.35 2.25
N LEU A 81 -2.66 20.29 3.50
CA LEU A 81 -1.95 20.81 4.66
C LEU A 81 -1.57 19.65 5.57
N ILE A 82 -0.39 19.75 6.18
CA ILE A 82 0.07 18.88 7.26
C ILE A 82 0.45 19.79 8.41
N ASP A 83 -0.14 19.57 9.59
CA ASP A 83 0.06 20.40 10.76
C ASP A 83 -0.09 21.91 10.41
N ASP A 84 -1.14 22.23 9.64
CA ASP A 84 -1.47 23.56 9.09
C ASP A 84 -0.46 24.16 8.09
N ALA A 85 0.62 23.45 7.77
CA ALA A 85 1.59 23.90 6.77
C ALA A 85 1.30 23.31 5.38
N SER A 86 1.37 24.17 4.35
CA SER A 86 1.22 23.75 2.95
C SER A 86 2.58 23.43 2.34
N HIS A 87 2.76 22.21 1.91
CA HIS A 87 4.00 21.73 1.28
C HIS A 87 3.88 21.56 -0.25
N PHE A 88 2.67 21.74 -0.77
CA PHE A 88 2.38 21.62 -2.20
C PHE A 88 1.73 22.90 -2.73
N ALA A 89 1.98 23.20 -4.01
CA ALA A 89 1.18 24.19 -4.73
C ALA A 89 -0.29 23.71 -4.78
N PRO A 90 -1.27 24.63 -4.89
CA PRO A 90 -2.66 24.23 -5.07
C PRO A 90 -2.86 23.40 -6.32
N PHE A 91 -3.71 22.38 -6.22
CA PHE A 91 -4.12 21.51 -7.33
C PHE A 91 -5.57 21.78 -7.75
N PRO A 92 -5.98 21.37 -8.96
CA PRO A 92 -7.39 21.35 -9.35
C PRO A 92 -8.21 20.52 -8.35
N ARG A 93 -9.37 21.04 -7.95
CA ARG A 93 -10.22 20.39 -6.94
C ARG A 93 -10.74 19.03 -7.40
N GLU A 94 -10.92 18.84 -8.70
CA GLU A 94 -11.36 17.58 -9.31
C GLU A 94 -10.44 16.37 -8.99
N ILE A 95 -9.17 16.63 -8.60
CA ILE A 95 -8.21 15.59 -8.22
C ILE A 95 -7.94 15.54 -6.70
N ALA A 96 -8.88 16.03 -5.88
CA ALA A 96 -8.72 16.09 -4.41
C ALA A 96 -8.39 14.72 -3.79
N LEU A 97 -9.02 13.63 -4.27
CA LEU A 97 -8.69 12.27 -3.82
C LEU A 97 -7.23 11.90 -4.14
N ALA A 98 -6.77 12.16 -5.37
CA ALA A 98 -5.38 11.89 -5.73
C ALA A 98 -4.40 12.72 -4.89
N LEU A 99 -4.75 13.97 -4.60
CA LEU A 99 -3.94 14.84 -3.73
C LEU A 99 -3.89 14.30 -2.29
N LEU A 100 -5.00 13.79 -1.75
CA LEU A 100 -5.02 13.12 -0.45
C LEU A 100 -4.05 11.93 -0.44
N GLU A 101 -4.14 11.05 -1.44
CA GLU A 101 -3.29 9.87 -1.55
C GLU A 101 -1.80 10.22 -1.70
N TRP A 102 -1.48 11.21 -2.52
CA TRP A 102 -0.09 11.69 -2.67
C TRP A 102 0.43 12.38 -1.40
N GLY A 103 -0.43 13.13 -0.74
CA GLY A 103 -0.09 13.78 0.52
C GLY A 103 0.20 12.79 1.63
N LEU A 104 -0.58 11.73 1.76
CA LEU A 104 -0.31 10.66 2.72
C LEU A 104 1.02 9.93 2.43
N ASN A 105 1.34 9.69 1.14
CA ASN A 105 2.67 9.16 0.77
C ASN A 105 3.78 10.11 1.23
N TRP A 106 3.59 11.41 1.02
CA TRP A 106 4.58 12.39 1.44
C TRP A 106 4.75 12.45 2.96
N CYS A 107 3.67 12.31 3.74
CA CYS A 107 3.72 12.22 5.20
C CYS A 107 4.62 11.07 5.66
N VAL A 108 4.37 9.87 5.12
CA VAL A 108 5.17 8.67 5.43
C VAL A 108 6.62 8.85 5.01
N PHE A 109 6.85 9.28 3.77
CA PHE A 109 8.20 9.56 3.26
C PHE A 109 9.00 10.51 4.16
N LYS A 110 8.37 11.52 4.72
CA LYS A 110 9.04 12.55 5.55
C LYS A 110 9.27 12.14 7.00
N ARG A 111 8.47 11.22 7.55
CA ARG A 111 8.48 10.98 9.00
C ARG A 111 8.73 9.53 9.40
N ALA A 112 8.56 8.55 8.52
CA ALA A 112 8.63 7.13 8.89
C ALA A 112 10.06 6.54 8.82
N HIS A 113 11.06 7.29 9.29
CA HIS A 113 12.48 6.88 9.22
C HIS A 113 12.86 5.75 10.20
N GLN A 114 11.92 5.26 11.03
CA GLN A 114 12.08 4.03 11.78
C GLN A 114 12.10 2.79 10.87
N TYR A 115 11.63 2.91 9.62
CA TYR A 115 11.67 1.87 8.60
C TYR A 115 12.68 2.20 7.50
N LEU A 116 13.29 1.16 6.92
CA LEU A 116 13.89 1.30 5.59
C LEU A 116 12.74 1.33 4.57
N MET A 117 12.63 2.41 3.82
CA MET A 117 11.56 2.61 2.84
C MET A 117 12.06 2.36 1.43
N ILE A 118 11.51 1.35 0.75
CA ILE A 118 11.82 1.02 -0.64
C ILE A 118 10.58 1.31 -1.50
N HIS A 119 10.74 2.01 -2.62
CA HIS A 119 9.66 2.21 -3.60
C HIS A 119 9.34 0.88 -4.28
N ALA A 120 8.34 0.21 -3.79
CA ALA A 120 7.95 -1.13 -4.22
C ALA A 120 6.46 -1.37 -4.10
N GLY A 121 5.91 -2.22 -4.97
CA GLY A 121 4.69 -2.95 -4.68
C GLY A 121 5.01 -4.12 -3.78
N VAL A 122 4.16 -4.42 -2.83
CA VAL A 122 4.36 -5.54 -1.91
C VAL A 122 3.06 -6.28 -1.70
N VAL A 123 3.09 -7.56 -1.99
CA VAL A 123 1.99 -8.49 -1.69
C VAL A 123 2.52 -9.64 -0.85
N GLU A 124 1.64 -10.28 -0.10
CA GLU A 124 2.01 -11.38 0.80
C GLU A 124 1.19 -12.62 0.48
N LYS A 125 1.84 -13.77 0.55
CA LYS A 125 1.20 -15.08 0.55
C LYS A 125 1.91 -16.00 1.54
N ASN A 126 1.13 -16.72 2.35
CA ASN A 126 1.64 -17.70 3.32
C ASN A 126 2.67 -17.12 4.34
N GLY A 127 2.49 -15.85 4.74
CA GLY A 127 3.40 -15.17 5.67
C GLY A 127 4.66 -14.58 5.03
N HIS A 128 4.84 -14.74 3.71
CA HIS A 128 6.02 -14.26 2.97
C HIS A 128 5.66 -13.14 2.01
N ALA A 129 6.39 -12.02 2.09
CA ALA A 129 6.23 -10.87 1.23
C ALA A 129 6.99 -11.04 -0.09
N LEU A 130 6.32 -10.79 -1.19
CA LEU A 130 6.92 -10.54 -2.48
C LEU A 130 7.12 -9.03 -2.62
N ILE A 131 8.39 -8.59 -2.60
CA ILE A 131 8.78 -7.19 -2.72
C ILE A 131 9.12 -6.91 -4.17
N MET A 132 8.42 -5.97 -4.78
CA MET A 132 8.53 -5.63 -6.21
C MET A 132 8.99 -4.17 -6.42
N PRO A 133 10.30 -3.87 -6.23
CA PRO A 133 10.83 -2.55 -6.54
C PRO A 133 10.81 -2.33 -8.05
N ALA A 134 10.33 -1.17 -8.49
CA ALA A 134 10.28 -0.89 -9.91
C ALA A 134 10.16 0.60 -10.23
N ARG A 135 10.66 0.98 -11.40
CA ARG A 135 10.48 2.32 -11.94
C ARG A 135 9.00 2.58 -12.31
N PRO A 136 8.56 3.84 -12.31
CA PRO A 136 7.23 4.19 -12.84
C PRO A 136 7.03 3.67 -14.27
N GLY A 137 5.88 3.06 -14.54
CA GLY A 137 5.57 2.53 -15.88
C GLY A 137 5.97 1.07 -16.13
N SER A 138 6.62 0.40 -15.18
CA SER A 138 7.04 -1.01 -15.29
C SER A 138 5.91 -2.05 -15.22
N GLY A 139 4.66 -1.65 -14.99
CA GLY A 139 3.55 -2.59 -14.75
C GLY A 139 3.35 -3.00 -13.30
N LYS A 140 4.22 -2.54 -12.36
CA LYS A 140 4.19 -2.89 -10.93
C LYS A 140 2.81 -2.81 -10.28
N SER A 141 2.14 -1.65 -10.37
CA SER A 141 0.84 -1.43 -9.72
C SER A 141 -0.26 -2.33 -10.30
N THR A 142 -0.21 -2.62 -11.60
CA THR A 142 -1.14 -3.54 -12.26
C THR A 142 -0.94 -4.97 -11.76
N LEU A 143 0.31 -5.44 -11.72
CA LEU A 143 0.65 -6.76 -11.20
C LEU A 143 0.29 -6.90 -9.71
N CYS A 144 0.63 -5.89 -8.90
CA CYS A 144 0.30 -5.83 -7.48
C CYS A 144 -1.21 -5.91 -7.23
N ALA A 145 -2.00 -5.12 -7.98
CA ALA A 145 -3.45 -5.14 -7.91
C ALA A 145 -4.04 -6.48 -8.34
N ALA A 146 -3.54 -7.06 -9.45
CA ALA A 146 -4.02 -8.33 -9.97
C ALA A 146 -3.77 -9.48 -8.99
N LEU A 147 -2.57 -9.55 -8.41
CA LEU A 147 -2.24 -10.53 -7.37
C LEU A 147 -3.13 -10.36 -6.13
N ALA A 148 -3.34 -9.09 -5.68
CA ALA A 148 -4.19 -8.81 -4.53
C ALA A 148 -5.63 -9.31 -4.74
N TYR A 149 -6.20 -9.08 -5.93
CA TYR A 149 -7.54 -9.56 -6.28
C TYR A 149 -7.61 -11.05 -6.64
N ARG A 150 -6.46 -11.72 -6.75
CA ARG A 150 -6.34 -13.19 -6.89
C ARG A 150 -6.07 -13.89 -5.54
N GLY A 151 -6.25 -13.18 -4.42
CA GLY A 151 -6.17 -13.75 -3.07
C GLY A 151 -4.83 -13.60 -2.35
N TRP A 152 -3.90 -12.82 -2.92
CA TRP A 152 -2.73 -12.37 -2.16
C TRP A 152 -3.12 -11.20 -1.26
N ARG A 153 -2.51 -11.09 -0.10
CA ARG A 153 -2.71 -9.94 0.77
C ARG A 153 -1.86 -8.76 0.29
N LEU A 154 -2.49 -7.64 -0.04
CA LEU A 154 -1.77 -6.40 -0.34
C LEU A 154 -1.13 -5.86 0.94
N LEU A 155 0.19 -5.68 0.94
CA LEU A 155 0.87 -4.94 2.00
C LEU A 155 1.02 -3.47 1.61
N SER A 156 1.40 -3.16 0.37
CA SER A 156 1.47 -1.79 -0.16
C SER A 156 1.69 -1.79 -1.67
N ASP A 157 1.31 -0.72 -2.36
CA ASP A 157 1.71 -0.50 -3.77
C ASP A 157 2.79 0.60 -3.94
N GLU A 158 3.18 1.27 -2.88
CA GLU A 158 4.11 2.40 -2.94
C GLU A 158 5.37 2.20 -2.09
N PHE A 159 5.24 1.60 -0.89
CA PHE A 159 6.33 1.44 0.05
C PHE A 159 6.46 0.00 0.54
N ALA A 160 7.65 -0.60 0.41
CA ALA A 160 8.04 -1.65 1.34
C ALA A 160 8.58 -0.97 2.60
N LEU A 161 7.83 -1.03 3.69
CA LEU A 161 8.25 -0.56 5.00
C LEU A 161 8.96 -1.71 5.72
N VAL A 162 10.27 -1.77 5.60
CA VAL A 162 11.07 -2.84 6.18
C VAL A 162 11.53 -2.42 7.58
N ARG A 163 11.24 -3.25 8.58
CA ARG A 163 11.72 -3.07 9.94
C ARG A 163 13.18 -3.51 10.03
N PRO A 164 14.11 -2.63 10.44
CA PRO A 164 15.52 -2.97 10.47
C PRO A 164 15.88 -4.08 11.49
N GLU A 165 15.12 -4.23 12.57
CA GLU A 165 15.42 -5.14 13.68
C GLU A 165 15.25 -6.61 13.30
N ASP A 166 14.30 -6.93 12.44
CA ASP A 166 13.90 -8.32 12.13
C ASP A 166 13.64 -8.57 10.64
N LEU A 167 13.85 -7.55 9.79
CA LEU A 167 13.62 -7.57 8.33
C LEU A 167 12.18 -7.90 7.93
N THR A 168 11.22 -7.76 8.85
CA THR A 168 9.81 -7.93 8.51
C THR A 168 9.29 -6.71 7.73
N VAL A 169 8.32 -6.96 6.86
CA VAL A 169 7.64 -5.93 6.08
C VAL A 169 6.33 -5.57 6.79
N VAL A 170 6.21 -4.30 7.14
CA VAL A 170 5.04 -3.75 7.82
C VAL A 170 4.00 -3.34 6.78
N PRO A 171 2.74 -3.82 6.88
CA PRO A 171 1.69 -3.47 5.92
C PRO A 171 1.32 -1.99 5.99
N PHE A 172 1.12 -1.41 4.82
CA PHE A 172 0.56 -0.08 4.62
C PHE A 172 -0.41 -0.11 3.43
N PRO A 173 -1.51 -0.91 3.54
CA PRO A 173 -2.44 -1.12 2.44
C PRO A 173 -3.28 0.14 2.22
N ARG A 174 -3.06 0.79 1.09
CA ARG A 174 -3.78 1.98 0.65
C ARG A 174 -4.42 1.76 -0.70
N LEU A 175 -5.20 2.74 -1.16
CA LEU A 175 -5.76 2.71 -2.51
C LEU A 175 -4.64 2.56 -3.54
N ILE A 176 -4.82 1.64 -4.49
CA ILE A 176 -3.84 1.36 -5.55
C ILE A 176 -4.10 2.34 -6.72
N PRO A 177 -3.15 3.21 -7.08
CA PRO A 177 -3.33 4.15 -8.19
C PRO A 177 -3.09 3.48 -9.54
N LEU A 178 -4.16 3.13 -10.23
CA LEU A 178 -4.13 2.65 -11.61
C LEU A 178 -4.03 3.83 -12.58
N LYS A 179 -3.27 3.67 -13.66
CA LYS A 179 -2.99 4.75 -14.62
C LYS A 179 -3.19 4.26 -16.06
N ASN A 180 -3.84 5.11 -16.86
CA ASN A 180 -3.96 4.90 -18.31
C ASN A 180 -4.40 3.45 -18.65
N GLU A 181 -3.56 2.68 -19.35
CA GLU A 181 -3.87 1.32 -19.83
C GLU A 181 -4.12 0.30 -18.72
N SER A 182 -3.61 0.53 -17.50
CA SER A 182 -3.90 -0.37 -16.37
C SER A 182 -5.36 -0.30 -15.91
N ILE A 183 -6.06 0.79 -16.21
CA ILE A 183 -7.46 1.00 -15.82
C ILE A 183 -8.39 -0.01 -16.51
N PRO A 184 -8.46 -0.10 -17.85
CA PRO A 184 -9.29 -1.09 -18.52
C PRO A 184 -8.89 -2.53 -18.20
N VAL A 185 -7.60 -2.82 -18.03
CA VAL A 185 -7.10 -4.15 -17.65
C VAL A 185 -7.66 -4.58 -16.29
N MET A 186 -7.61 -3.70 -15.30
CA MET A 186 -8.10 -4.04 -13.95
C MET A 186 -9.63 -3.99 -13.86
N ARG A 187 -10.31 -3.15 -14.63
CA ARG A 187 -11.79 -3.09 -14.66
C ARG A 187 -12.44 -4.42 -15.03
N GLN A 188 -11.77 -5.24 -15.83
CA GLN A 188 -12.24 -6.59 -16.20
C GLN A 188 -12.01 -7.63 -15.09
N ARG A 189 -11.21 -7.31 -14.07
CA ARG A 189 -10.73 -8.28 -13.05
C ARG A 189 -11.23 -7.98 -11.63
N VAL A 190 -11.84 -6.82 -11.42
CA VAL A 190 -12.27 -6.37 -10.09
C VAL A 190 -13.72 -5.93 -10.10
N PRO A 191 -14.43 -5.99 -8.96
CA PRO A 191 -15.77 -5.45 -8.83
C PRO A 191 -15.80 -3.93 -9.12
N GLU A 192 -16.81 -3.45 -9.84
CA GLU A 192 -16.95 -2.03 -10.22
C GLU A 192 -16.93 -1.10 -8.98
N GLN A 193 -17.55 -1.51 -7.89
CA GLN A 193 -17.58 -0.75 -6.63
C GLN A 193 -16.21 -0.54 -5.98
N ALA A 194 -15.23 -1.36 -6.32
CA ALA A 194 -13.86 -1.20 -5.85
C ALA A 194 -13.10 -0.11 -6.61
N MET A 195 -13.59 0.28 -7.78
CA MET A 195 -12.98 1.33 -8.61
C MET A 195 -13.47 2.71 -8.17
N GLY A 196 -12.55 3.60 -7.91
CA GLY A 196 -12.83 5.01 -7.62
C GLY A 196 -13.26 5.80 -8.86
N PRO A 197 -13.54 7.11 -8.68
CA PRO A 197 -13.83 7.97 -9.82
C PRO A 197 -12.62 8.11 -10.73
N THR A 198 -12.90 8.26 -12.02
CA THR A 198 -11.86 8.57 -13.01
C THR A 198 -11.40 10.01 -12.84
N LEU A 199 -10.11 10.19 -12.56
CA LEU A 199 -9.45 11.49 -12.39
C LEU A 199 -8.65 11.81 -13.64
N PRO A 200 -9.20 12.60 -14.59
CA PRO A 200 -8.52 12.93 -15.82
C PRO A 200 -7.46 14.01 -15.58
N ARG A 201 -6.52 14.11 -16.50
CA ARG A 201 -5.54 15.23 -16.55
C ARG A 201 -4.70 15.43 -15.29
N THR A 202 -4.37 14.35 -14.58
CA THR A 202 -3.34 14.44 -13.55
C THR A 202 -1.95 14.58 -14.22
N ARG A 203 -0.93 14.95 -13.44
CA ARG A 203 0.48 14.95 -13.93
C ARG A 203 0.94 13.56 -14.42
N LYS A 204 0.23 12.50 -14.05
CA LYS A 204 0.53 11.10 -14.40
C LYS A 204 -0.47 10.53 -15.43
N GLY A 205 -1.23 11.38 -16.12
CA GLY A 205 -2.30 10.99 -17.04
C GLY A 205 -3.63 10.78 -16.32
N THR A 206 -4.47 9.91 -16.86
CA THR A 206 -5.71 9.48 -16.21
C THR A 206 -5.42 8.52 -15.07
N VAL A 207 -6.01 8.76 -13.90
CA VAL A 207 -5.83 7.94 -12.69
C VAL A 207 -7.18 7.48 -12.17
N VAL A 208 -7.23 6.23 -11.74
CA VAL A 208 -8.33 5.65 -10.95
C VAL A 208 -7.70 4.99 -9.73
N HIS A 209 -8.27 5.23 -8.56
CA HIS A 209 -7.83 4.56 -7.35
C HIS A 209 -8.67 3.30 -7.13
N LEU A 210 -8.00 2.18 -6.96
CA LEU A 210 -8.61 0.88 -6.67
C LEU A 210 -8.54 0.62 -5.17
N CYS A 211 -9.66 0.24 -4.56
CA CYS A 211 -9.73 -0.18 -3.16
C CYS A 211 -8.91 -1.47 -2.95
N PRO A 212 -8.13 -1.61 -1.89
CA PRO A 212 -7.55 -2.89 -1.53
C PRO A 212 -8.62 -3.92 -1.16
N PRO A 213 -8.37 -5.23 -1.36
CA PRO A 213 -9.25 -6.27 -0.82
C PRO A 213 -9.44 -6.13 0.70
N THR A 214 -10.64 -6.41 1.20
CA THR A 214 -11.00 -6.30 2.63
C THR A 214 -10.03 -7.03 3.56
N ASP A 215 -9.53 -8.21 3.16
CA ASP A 215 -8.58 -8.99 3.96
C ASP A 215 -7.26 -8.24 4.17
N SER A 216 -6.78 -7.53 3.15
CA SER A 216 -5.56 -6.73 3.24
C SER A 216 -5.68 -5.62 4.28
N ILE A 217 -6.85 -4.97 4.36
CA ILE A 217 -7.11 -3.90 5.33
C ILE A 217 -7.28 -4.49 6.73
N ARG A 218 -8.06 -5.56 6.87
CA ARG A 218 -8.31 -6.20 8.17
C ARG A 218 -7.06 -6.73 8.84
N ARG A 219 -6.14 -7.26 8.05
CA ARG A 219 -4.87 -7.84 8.50
C ARG A 219 -3.69 -6.86 8.42
N SER A 220 -3.97 -5.55 8.37
CA SER A 220 -2.93 -4.52 8.26
C SER A 220 -2.01 -4.41 9.49
N GLY A 221 -2.36 -5.03 10.61
CA GLY A 221 -1.50 -5.18 11.79
C GLY A 221 -0.53 -6.37 11.73
N GLU A 222 -0.70 -7.30 10.78
CA GLU A 222 0.09 -8.52 10.66
C GLU A 222 1.29 -8.30 9.74
N VAL A 223 2.49 -8.23 10.28
CA VAL A 223 3.72 -8.14 9.48
C VAL A 223 3.97 -9.41 8.66
N ALA A 224 4.77 -9.30 7.60
CA ALA A 224 5.19 -10.43 6.80
C ALA A 224 6.71 -10.54 6.78
N ARG A 225 7.25 -11.75 6.70
CA ARG A 225 8.68 -11.96 6.41
C ARG A 225 8.95 -11.64 4.95
N ALA A 226 10.08 -11.06 4.62
CA ALA A 226 10.49 -10.98 3.23
C ALA A 226 10.66 -12.43 2.68
N GLY A 227 10.24 -12.67 1.44
CA GLY A 227 10.30 -14.00 0.83
C GLY A 227 11.00 -13.99 -0.51
N GLN A 228 10.74 -12.99 -1.33
CA GLN A 228 11.34 -12.84 -2.65
C GLN A 228 11.41 -11.35 -3.05
N ILE A 229 12.45 -10.98 -3.78
CA ILE A 229 12.60 -9.66 -4.37
C ILE A 229 12.53 -9.81 -5.88
N LEU A 230 11.58 -9.11 -6.53
CA LEU A 230 11.43 -9.12 -7.99
C LEU A 230 11.48 -7.71 -8.54
N PHE A 231 12.18 -7.55 -9.65
CA PHE A 231 12.21 -6.30 -10.42
C PHE A 231 11.35 -6.46 -11.67
N PRO A 232 10.02 -6.17 -11.57
CA PRO A 232 9.08 -6.44 -12.65
C PRO A 232 9.21 -5.45 -13.79
N THR A 233 9.08 -5.95 -15.02
CA THR A 233 8.98 -5.16 -16.24
C THR A 233 7.94 -5.78 -17.17
N TYR A 234 6.88 -5.02 -17.47
CA TYR A 234 5.89 -5.39 -18.47
C TYR A 234 6.44 -5.13 -19.88
N THR A 235 6.43 -6.16 -20.73
CA THR A 235 7.06 -6.13 -22.06
C THR A 235 6.07 -6.40 -23.21
N GLY A 236 4.77 -6.38 -22.94
CA GLY A 236 3.72 -6.50 -23.95
C GLY A 236 3.93 -7.64 -24.95
N GLY A 237 3.28 -8.79 -24.76
CA GLY A 237 3.33 -9.91 -25.71
C GLY A 237 4.68 -10.66 -25.80
N GLN A 238 5.69 -10.28 -25.02
CA GLN A 238 6.95 -11.05 -24.95
C GLN A 238 6.81 -12.21 -23.95
N PRO A 239 7.55 -13.31 -24.15
CA PRO A 239 7.56 -14.43 -23.21
C PRO A 239 7.99 -14.00 -21.81
N LEU A 240 7.46 -14.66 -20.80
CA LEU A 240 7.89 -14.48 -19.42
C LEU A 240 9.36 -14.91 -19.28
N ARG A 241 10.13 -14.11 -18.54
CA ARG A 241 11.52 -14.42 -18.17
C ARG A 241 11.72 -14.15 -16.69
N PHE A 242 12.44 -15.05 -16.05
CA PHE A 242 12.88 -14.94 -14.67
C PHE A 242 14.39 -15.14 -14.64
N GLU A 243 15.13 -14.07 -14.36
CA GLU A 243 16.59 -14.06 -14.37
C GLU A 243 17.12 -13.77 -12.97
N PRO A 244 17.67 -14.75 -12.24
CA PRO A 244 18.22 -14.52 -10.91
C PRO A 244 19.33 -13.48 -10.91
N LEU A 245 19.36 -12.63 -9.90
CA LEU A 245 20.41 -11.64 -9.66
C LEU A 245 21.30 -12.07 -8.50
N GLY A 246 22.59 -11.76 -8.61
CA GLY A 246 23.50 -11.90 -7.48
C GLY A 246 23.19 -10.91 -6.36
N LYS A 247 23.68 -11.19 -5.14
CA LYS A 247 23.43 -10.35 -3.96
C LYS A 247 23.84 -8.89 -4.16
N SER A 248 25.00 -8.64 -4.77
CA SER A 248 25.48 -7.28 -5.03
C SER A 248 24.59 -6.53 -6.02
N GLN A 249 24.12 -7.19 -7.07
CA GLN A 249 23.19 -6.60 -8.04
C GLN A 249 21.83 -6.29 -7.37
N THR A 250 21.32 -7.22 -6.56
CA THR A 250 20.10 -7.01 -5.77
C THR A 250 20.26 -5.81 -4.84
N PHE A 251 21.36 -5.72 -4.08
CA PHE A 251 21.65 -4.59 -3.21
C PHE A 251 21.63 -3.25 -3.96
N LEU A 252 22.36 -3.15 -5.07
CA LEU A 252 22.42 -1.91 -5.86
C LEU A 252 21.05 -1.49 -6.40
N ARG A 253 20.25 -2.46 -6.87
CA ARG A 253 18.90 -2.17 -7.38
C ARG A 253 17.93 -1.77 -6.28
N LEU A 254 18.00 -2.39 -5.10
CA LEU A 254 17.21 -2.00 -3.93
C LEU A 254 17.58 -0.58 -3.50
N THR A 255 18.88 -0.27 -3.41
CA THR A 255 19.37 1.07 -3.04
C THR A 255 18.86 2.14 -4.01
N ALA A 256 18.91 1.87 -5.33
CA ALA A 256 18.39 2.77 -6.35
C ALA A 256 16.86 3.01 -6.27
N ASN A 257 16.14 2.16 -5.59
CA ASN A 257 14.70 2.30 -5.34
C ASN A 257 14.37 2.71 -3.90
N SER A 258 15.36 3.00 -3.06
CA SER A 258 15.11 3.41 -1.68
C SER A 258 14.82 4.90 -1.56
N PHE A 259 13.90 5.25 -0.67
CA PHE A 259 13.58 6.65 -0.37
C PHE A 259 14.46 7.27 0.72
N ASN A 260 14.98 6.47 1.63
CA ASN A 260 15.66 6.99 2.83
C ASN A 260 16.93 6.22 3.22
N TYR A 261 17.46 5.41 2.32
CA TYR A 261 18.68 4.64 2.56
C TYR A 261 19.83 5.50 3.11
N GLU A 262 20.09 6.64 2.48
CA GLU A 262 21.14 7.57 2.93
C GLU A 262 20.76 8.27 4.24
N ALA A 263 19.48 8.65 4.40
CA ALA A 263 19.01 9.39 5.56
C ALA A 263 19.11 8.61 6.89
N ILE A 264 18.97 7.28 6.84
CA ILE A 264 19.10 6.41 8.02
C ILE A 264 20.51 5.81 8.18
N GLY A 265 21.45 6.21 7.32
CA GLY A 265 22.89 5.95 7.46
C GLY A 265 23.28 4.49 7.56
N LEU A 266 24.14 4.14 8.54
CA LEU A 266 24.65 2.78 8.73
C LEU A 266 23.52 1.74 8.89
N ARG A 267 22.47 2.08 9.60
CA ARG A 267 21.30 1.20 9.79
C ARG A 267 20.63 0.87 8.46
N GLY A 268 20.57 1.83 7.53
CA GLY A 268 20.08 1.61 6.16
C GLY A 268 20.95 0.64 5.38
N PHE A 269 22.28 0.81 5.46
CA PHE A 269 23.23 -0.08 4.81
C PHE A 269 23.13 -1.53 5.36
N GLU A 270 23.11 -1.71 6.66
CA GLU A 270 22.99 -3.01 7.30
C GLU A 270 21.69 -3.71 6.93
N THR A 271 20.56 -3.00 7.03
CA THR A 271 19.24 -3.53 6.65
C THR A 271 19.18 -3.94 5.19
N MET A 272 19.69 -3.09 4.29
CA MET A 272 19.70 -3.35 2.86
C MET A 272 20.61 -4.53 2.50
N SER A 273 21.78 -4.61 3.15
CA SER A 273 22.72 -5.72 2.99
C SER A 273 22.14 -7.03 3.46
N ALA A 274 21.45 -7.02 4.60
CA ALA A 274 20.76 -8.18 5.12
C ALA A 274 19.63 -8.64 4.20
N LEU A 275 18.80 -7.72 3.69
CA LEU A 275 17.75 -8.03 2.71
C LEU A 275 18.35 -8.74 1.48
N ALA A 276 19.32 -8.11 0.81
CA ALA A 276 19.94 -8.67 -0.39
C ALA A 276 20.74 -9.96 -0.11
N GLY A 277 21.22 -10.11 1.11
CA GLY A 277 21.96 -11.29 1.56
C GLY A 277 21.09 -12.52 1.76
N HIS A 278 19.90 -12.34 2.35
CA HIS A 278 18.96 -13.43 2.66
C HIS A 278 18.01 -13.75 1.50
N TRP A 279 17.61 -12.75 0.71
CA TRP A 279 16.65 -12.89 -0.39
C TRP A 279 17.22 -12.33 -1.68
N PRO A 280 17.93 -13.17 -2.46
CA PRO A 280 18.43 -12.76 -3.78
C PRO A 280 17.28 -12.29 -4.66
N GLY A 281 17.52 -11.25 -5.43
CA GLY A 281 16.54 -10.70 -6.35
C GLY A 281 16.50 -11.45 -7.67
N ALA A 282 15.48 -11.15 -8.47
CA ALA A 282 15.45 -11.56 -9.86
C ALA A 282 14.84 -10.46 -10.73
N GLU A 283 15.31 -10.34 -11.97
CA GLU A 283 14.57 -9.65 -13.02
C GLU A 283 13.38 -10.50 -13.42
N PHE A 284 12.23 -9.86 -13.59
CA PHE A 284 11.00 -10.53 -13.96
C PHE A 284 10.32 -9.75 -15.08
N SER A 285 10.47 -10.21 -16.31
CA SER A 285 9.78 -9.61 -17.44
C SER A 285 8.62 -10.49 -17.89
N TYR A 286 7.48 -9.86 -18.20
CA TYR A 286 6.28 -10.59 -18.62
C TYR A 286 5.48 -9.80 -19.65
N GLY A 287 4.87 -10.50 -20.58
CA GLY A 287 4.04 -9.92 -21.63
C GLY A 287 2.56 -10.19 -21.43
N ASP A 288 2.22 -11.18 -20.60
CA ASP A 288 0.86 -11.54 -20.23
C ASP A 288 0.72 -11.52 -18.70
N LEU A 289 -0.37 -10.91 -18.20
CA LEU A 289 -0.59 -10.72 -16.77
C LEU A 289 -1.04 -12.01 -16.09
N ASP A 290 -1.82 -12.85 -16.77
CA ASP A 290 -2.35 -14.09 -16.22
C ASP A 290 -1.23 -15.14 -16.12
N GLU A 291 -0.35 -15.23 -17.14
CA GLU A 291 0.88 -16.03 -17.11
C GLU A 291 1.80 -15.61 -15.95
N ALA A 292 1.98 -14.28 -15.76
CA ALA A 292 2.79 -13.75 -14.66
C ALA A 292 2.22 -14.14 -13.30
N MET A 293 0.91 -14.00 -13.09
CA MET A 293 0.26 -14.39 -11.84
C MET A 293 0.38 -15.88 -11.57
N GLU A 294 0.20 -16.75 -12.57
CA GLU A 294 0.32 -18.20 -12.44
C GLU A 294 1.75 -18.59 -12.05
N TYR A 295 2.75 -18.01 -12.69
CA TYR A 295 4.15 -18.21 -12.32
C TYR A 295 4.43 -17.85 -10.85
N LEU A 296 3.95 -16.68 -10.40
CA LEU A 296 4.18 -16.18 -9.06
C LEU A 296 3.45 -16.98 -7.98
N GLU A 297 2.31 -17.64 -8.31
CA GLU A 297 1.61 -18.54 -7.38
C GLU A 297 2.50 -19.67 -6.84
N ASN A 298 3.48 -20.10 -7.62
CA ASN A 298 4.39 -21.19 -7.30
C ASN A 298 5.75 -20.72 -6.77
N LEU A 299 6.00 -19.39 -6.72
CA LEU A 299 7.32 -18.85 -6.40
C LEU A 299 7.59 -18.81 -4.88
N LEU A 300 6.57 -18.52 -4.07
CA LEU A 300 6.73 -18.42 -2.61
C LEU A 300 6.52 -19.77 -1.93
N PRO A 301 7.16 -20.00 -0.76
CA PRO A 301 6.96 -21.21 0.02
C PRO A 301 5.47 -21.45 0.30
N ARG A 302 5.05 -22.72 0.22
CA ARG A 302 3.72 -23.12 0.65
C ARG A 302 3.61 -22.92 2.16
N ALA A 303 2.39 -22.60 2.64
CA ALA A 303 2.14 -22.52 4.08
C ALA A 303 2.55 -23.85 4.73
N ALA A 304 3.33 -23.79 5.82
CA ALA A 304 3.52 -24.97 6.64
C ALA A 304 2.13 -25.45 7.12
N PRO A 305 1.86 -26.76 7.16
CA PRO A 305 0.62 -27.26 7.73
C PRO A 305 0.51 -26.70 9.16
N PRO A 306 -0.70 -26.36 9.63
CA PRO A 306 -0.89 -25.89 11.00
C PRO A 306 -0.29 -26.93 11.96
N ALA A 307 0.46 -26.46 12.94
CA ALA A 307 0.98 -27.33 13.99
C ALA A 307 -0.21 -28.12 14.58
N PRO A 308 -0.07 -29.44 14.81
CA PRO A 308 -1.13 -30.22 15.42
C PRO A 308 -1.55 -29.54 16.71
N SER A 309 -2.86 -29.35 16.89
CA SER A 309 -3.40 -28.74 18.13
C SER A 309 -2.99 -29.59 19.34
N VAL A 310 -2.62 -28.95 20.44
CA VAL A 310 -2.24 -29.63 21.69
C VAL A 310 -3.38 -30.54 22.23
N ALA A 311 -4.58 -30.44 21.68
CA ALA A 311 -5.73 -31.27 21.99
C ALA A 311 -5.65 -32.70 21.44
N ASP A 312 -4.73 -32.99 20.52
CA ASP A 312 -4.62 -34.33 19.88
C ASP A 312 -3.46 -35.19 20.45
N GLN A 313 -2.86 -34.74 21.56
CA GLN A 313 -1.98 -35.61 22.36
C GLN A 313 -2.85 -36.47 23.27
N GLY A 314 -3.23 -37.62 22.71
CA GLY A 314 -4.06 -38.62 23.31
C GLY A 314 -3.65 -39.01 24.75
N GLU A 315 -4.66 -39.44 25.49
CA GLU A 315 -4.64 -40.03 26.81
C GLU A 315 -3.35 -40.83 27.09
N VAL A 316 -2.63 -40.39 28.11
CA VAL A 316 -1.55 -41.18 28.68
C VAL A 316 -2.20 -42.43 29.31
N PRO A 317 -1.88 -43.66 28.88
CA PRO A 317 -2.43 -44.84 29.53
C PRO A 317 -1.97 -44.92 30.99
N ALA A 318 -2.92 -45.07 31.89
CA ALA A 318 -2.67 -45.25 33.31
C ALA A 318 -1.78 -46.47 33.56
N MET A 319 -0.67 -46.26 34.26
CA MET A 319 0.18 -47.38 34.72
C MET A 319 -0.56 -48.22 35.73
N PRO A 320 -0.48 -49.56 35.67
CA PRO A 320 -1.08 -50.43 36.67
C PRO A 320 -0.27 -50.33 38.00
N SER A 321 -0.99 -50.08 39.08
CA SER A 321 -0.48 -50.13 40.46
C SER A 321 -0.03 -51.55 40.80
N ARG A 322 1.20 -51.64 41.30
CA ARG A 322 1.67 -52.83 42.10
C ARG A 322 1.58 -52.53 43.58
#